data_f13102aad2b8beffe9b5bf9624da7503
#
_entry.id   f13102aad2b8beffe9b5bf9624da7503
#
_cell.length_a   1.000
_cell.length_b   1.000
_cell.length_c   1.000
_cell.angle_alpha   90.00
_cell.angle_beta   90.00
_cell.angle_gamma   90.00
#
_symmetry.space_group_name_H-M   'P 1'
#
loop_
_entity.id
_entity.type
_entity.pdbx_description
1 polymer ?
#
loop_
_entity_poly.entity_id
_entity_poly.type
_entity_poly.pdbx_seq_one_letter_code
_entity_poly.pdbx_strand_id
1 'polypeptide(L)'
;MTSNNYIMDSSSLIELNRHNPVDIFPSLWKNMESLISKGLLVAPIEVLNEITERDDQLAKWAKEQTSFFRAPTQRQIEILKDVLKAYPSMVREDRKYDADPWVIALAKEMIADPQQTLTSIKRIVVTEEKLRGERVRIPYVCQKYNIDSIDIIEMFRIEGWKF
;
A
#
# COMPACT_ATOMS: atom_id res chain seq x y z
N MET A 1 -18.22 -15.47 -1.70
CA MET A 1 -17.88 -14.34 -0.82
C MET A 1 -16.68 -13.59 -1.39
N THR A 2 -16.78 -12.28 -1.53
CA THR A 2 -15.65 -11.46 -1.97
C THR A 2 -14.87 -11.00 -0.76
N SER A 3 -13.57 -11.26 -0.74
CA SER A 3 -12.64 -10.78 0.28
C SER A 3 -11.83 -9.61 -0.29
N ASN A 4 -11.56 -8.61 0.53
CA ASN A 4 -10.74 -7.47 0.14
C ASN A 4 -9.36 -7.56 0.77
N ASN A 5 -8.33 -7.46 -0.05
CA ASN A 5 -6.94 -7.32 0.40
C ASN A 5 -6.44 -5.94 -0.03
N TYR A 6 -5.77 -5.28 0.89
CA TYR A 6 -5.28 -3.92 0.68
C TYR A 6 -3.77 -3.89 0.59
N ILE A 7 -3.25 -3.15 -0.37
CA ILE A 7 -1.82 -2.88 -0.51
C ILE A 7 -1.62 -1.40 -0.21
N MET A 8 -0.93 -1.11 0.89
CA MET A 8 -0.84 0.24 1.44
C MET A 8 0.40 0.97 1.00
N ASP A 9 0.21 2.19 0.52
CA ASP A 9 1.27 3.15 0.23
C ASP A 9 1.66 3.92 1.50
N SER A 10 2.88 4.42 1.54
CA SER A 10 3.41 5.20 2.67
C SER A 10 2.61 6.48 2.93
N SER A 11 2.11 7.14 1.89
CA SER A 11 1.32 8.37 2.02
C SER A 11 0.08 8.16 2.90
N SER A 12 -0.59 7.02 2.75
CA SER A 12 -1.78 6.69 3.55
C SER A 12 -1.45 6.54 5.03
N LEU A 13 -0.35 5.85 5.36
CA LEU A 13 0.08 5.66 6.74
C LEU A 13 0.56 6.97 7.37
N ILE A 14 1.32 7.76 6.63
CA ILE A 14 1.85 9.04 7.10
C ILE A 14 0.71 10.02 7.38
N GLU A 15 -0.23 10.17 6.45
CA GLU A 15 -1.38 11.06 6.65
C GLU A 15 -2.30 10.55 7.76
N LEU A 16 -2.50 9.23 7.85
CA LEU A 16 -3.29 8.65 8.93
C LEU A 16 -2.69 8.99 10.30
N ASN A 17 -1.38 8.79 10.47
CA ASN A 17 -0.72 9.12 11.73
C ASN A 17 -0.71 10.62 12.01
N ARG A 18 -0.60 11.45 10.98
CA ARG A 18 -0.60 12.91 11.13
C ARG A 18 -1.93 13.41 11.72
N HIS A 19 -3.05 12.90 11.23
CA HIS A 19 -4.38 13.34 11.64
C HIS A 19 -4.97 12.50 12.77
N ASN A 20 -4.53 11.27 12.90
CA ASN A 20 -5.04 10.30 13.88
C ASN A 20 -3.87 9.56 14.54
N PRO A 21 -3.06 10.26 15.37
CA PRO A 21 -1.86 9.64 15.96
C PRO A 21 -2.18 8.36 16.74
N VAL A 22 -1.26 7.42 16.72
CA VAL A 22 -1.39 6.09 17.35
C VAL A 22 -1.73 6.20 18.85
N ASP A 23 -1.12 7.16 19.55
CA ASP A 23 -1.30 7.35 20.98
C ASP A 23 -2.67 7.95 21.34
N ILE A 24 -3.30 8.69 20.43
CA ILE A 24 -4.60 9.33 20.64
C ILE A 24 -5.75 8.46 20.12
N PHE A 25 -5.53 7.70 19.07
CA PHE A 25 -6.55 6.88 18.42
C PHE A 25 -6.21 5.38 18.43
N PRO A 26 -5.95 4.78 19.61
CA PRO A 26 -5.48 3.39 19.67
C PRO A 26 -6.47 2.38 19.07
N SER A 27 -7.77 2.63 19.14
CA SER A 27 -8.78 1.70 18.59
C SER A 27 -8.69 1.63 17.05
N LEU A 28 -8.43 2.77 16.41
CA LEU A 28 -8.25 2.82 14.96
C LEU A 28 -7.05 1.95 14.54
N TRP A 29 -5.91 2.14 15.20
CA TRP A 29 -4.69 1.40 14.89
C TRP A 29 -4.79 -0.09 15.22
N LYS A 30 -5.54 -0.46 16.26
CA LYS A 30 -5.85 -1.87 16.54
C LYS A 30 -6.67 -2.51 15.41
N ASN A 31 -7.59 -1.78 14.81
CA ASN A 31 -8.31 -2.28 13.64
C ASN A 31 -7.36 -2.50 12.45
N MET A 32 -6.40 -1.59 12.24
CA MET A 32 -5.35 -1.78 11.24
C MET A 32 -4.54 -3.06 11.53
N GLU A 33 -4.10 -3.22 12.77
CA GLU A 33 -3.35 -4.40 13.22
C GLU A 33 -4.14 -5.70 13.01
N SER A 34 -5.45 -5.67 13.21
CA SER A 34 -6.32 -6.82 12.97
C SER A 34 -6.30 -7.24 11.49
N LEU A 35 -6.39 -6.29 10.57
CA LEU A 35 -6.26 -6.59 9.14
C LEU A 35 -4.88 -7.13 8.79
N ILE A 36 -3.83 -6.57 9.38
CA ILE A 36 -2.45 -7.03 9.18
C ILE A 36 -2.31 -8.49 9.64
N SER A 37 -2.79 -8.80 10.84
CA SER A 37 -2.67 -10.16 11.39
C SER A 37 -3.42 -11.20 10.58
N LYS A 38 -4.48 -10.81 9.90
CA LYS A 38 -5.25 -11.69 8.99
C LYS A 38 -4.65 -11.78 7.60
N GLY A 39 -3.58 -11.06 7.31
CA GLY A 39 -2.97 -11.01 5.97
C GLY A 39 -3.80 -10.23 4.95
N LEU A 40 -4.74 -9.41 5.40
CA LEU A 40 -5.63 -8.62 4.54
C LEU A 40 -5.11 -7.21 4.25
N LEU A 41 -4.08 -6.79 4.96
CA LEU A 41 -3.40 -5.51 4.76
C LEU A 41 -1.90 -5.76 4.70
N VAL A 42 -1.30 -5.41 3.59
CA VAL A 42 0.13 -5.62 3.32
C VAL A 42 0.73 -4.36 2.70
N ALA A 43 2.06 -4.28 2.72
CA ALA A 43 2.81 -3.24 2.02
C ALA A 43 4.19 -3.79 1.63
N PRO A 44 4.81 -3.25 0.58
CA PRO A 44 6.20 -3.61 0.30
C PRO A 44 7.13 -3.05 1.37
N ILE A 45 8.26 -3.72 1.59
CA ILE A 45 9.26 -3.30 2.59
C ILE A 45 9.79 -1.88 2.33
N GLU A 46 9.77 -1.42 1.09
CA GLU A 46 10.17 -0.05 0.74
C GLU A 46 9.28 1.02 1.40
N VAL A 47 8.03 0.69 1.69
CA VAL A 47 7.13 1.57 2.45
C VAL A 47 7.66 1.77 3.87
N LEU A 48 8.15 0.70 4.52
CA LEU A 48 8.78 0.81 5.85
C LEU A 48 10.02 1.70 5.80
N ASN A 49 10.84 1.56 4.76
CA ASN A 49 12.04 2.37 4.59
C ASN A 49 11.69 3.87 4.48
N GLU A 50 10.68 4.21 3.69
CA GLU A 50 10.22 5.61 3.58
C GLU A 50 9.68 6.15 4.92
N ILE A 51 8.89 5.36 5.63
CA ILE A 51 8.33 5.74 6.93
C ILE A 51 9.46 5.99 7.93
N THR A 52 10.47 5.12 7.95
CA THR A 52 11.60 5.22 8.87
C THR A 52 12.37 6.54 8.68
N GLU A 53 12.42 7.07 7.47
CA GLU A 53 13.08 8.34 7.20
C GLU A 53 12.24 9.57 7.55
N ARG A 54 10.90 9.43 7.60
CA ARG A 54 9.99 10.58 7.67
C ARG A 54 9.25 10.75 8.98
N ASP A 55 9.05 9.69 9.75
CA ASP A 55 8.15 9.73 10.89
C ASP A 55 8.60 8.71 11.96
N ASP A 56 9.26 9.19 12.99
CA ASP A 56 9.82 8.35 14.04
C ASP A 56 8.75 7.60 14.85
N GLN A 57 7.63 8.25 15.15
CA GLN A 57 6.52 7.64 15.90
C GLN A 57 5.88 6.52 15.07
N LEU A 58 5.57 6.80 13.82
CA LEU A 58 5.00 5.82 12.90
C LEU A 58 5.98 4.68 12.64
N ALA A 59 7.27 4.99 12.49
CA ALA A 59 8.30 3.97 12.28
C ALA A 59 8.37 2.99 13.45
N LYS A 60 8.23 3.47 14.68
CA LYS A 60 8.21 2.63 15.88
C LYS A 60 7.05 1.64 15.82
N TRP A 61 5.85 2.12 15.54
CA TRP A 61 4.67 1.27 15.37
C TRP A 61 4.86 0.28 14.22
N ALA A 62 5.33 0.77 13.06
CA ALA A 62 5.50 -0.04 11.87
C ALA A 62 6.48 -1.21 12.07
N LYS A 63 7.57 -0.97 12.78
CA LYS A 63 8.58 -2.00 13.07
C LYS A 63 8.04 -3.14 13.94
N GLU A 64 7.00 -2.88 14.73
CA GLU A 64 6.33 -3.90 15.52
C GLU A 64 5.41 -4.79 14.67
N GLN A 65 5.03 -4.34 13.47
CA GLN A 65 4.12 -5.06 12.57
C GLN A 65 4.90 -5.99 11.61
N THR A 66 5.45 -7.07 12.15
CA THR A 66 6.37 -7.96 11.41
C THR A 66 5.74 -8.65 10.19
N SER A 67 4.42 -8.86 10.19
CA SER A 67 3.72 -9.51 9.08
C SER A 67 3.15 -8.54 8.05
N PHE A 68 3.30 -7.23 8.27
CA PHE A 68 2.75 -6.20 7.39
C PHE A 68 3.59 -6.04 6.12
N PHE A 69 4.90 -5.94 6.27
CA PHE A 69 5.82 -5.58 5.19
C PHE A 69 6.34 -6.82 4.48
N ARG A 70 6.24 -6.82 3.15
CA ARG A 70 6.64 -7.93 2.30
C ARG A 70 7.98 -7.64 1.63
N ALA A 71 8.93 -8.57 1.77
CA ALA A 71 10.17 -8.52 1.02
C ALA A 71 9.90 -8.76 -0.47
N PRO A 72 10.70 -8.16 -1.38
CA PRO A 72 10.51 -8.39 -2.82
C PRO A 72 10.73 -9.85 -3.17
N THR A 73 9.86 -10.37 -4.05
CA THR A 73 10.07 -11.67 -4.69
C THR A 73 10.79 -11.45 -6.02
N GLN A 74 11.34 -12.52 -6.59
CA GLN A 74 11.92 -12.45 -7.94
C GLN A 74 10.87 -12.00 -8.96
N ARG A 75 9.64 -12.47 -8.82
CA ARG A 75 8.53 -12.06 -9.69
C ARG A 75 8.21 -10.58 -9.57
N GLN A 76 8.20 -10.02 -8.35
CA GLN A 76 8.01 -8.59 -8.15
C GLN A 76 9.11 -7.76 -8.82
N ILE A 77 10.36 -8.22 -8.74
CA ILE A 77 11.50 -7.53 -9.38
C ILE A 77 11.31 -7.48 -10.90
N GLU A 78 10.87 -8.58 -11.50
CA GLU A 78 10.58 -8.62 -12.95
C GLU A 78 9.45 -7.66 -13.32
N ILE A 79 8.35 -7.67 -12.55
CA ILE A 79 7.23 -6.77 -12.74
C ILE A 79 7.68 -5.31 -12.57
N LEU A 80 8.51 -5.04 -11.55
CA LEU A 80 9.05 -3.71 -11.30
C LEU A 80 9.82 -3.18 -12.49
N LYS A 81 10.67 -4.01 -13.10
CA LYS A 81 11.43 -3.62 -14.30
C LYS A 81 10.50 -3.22 -15.46
N ASP A 82 9.42 -3.98 -15.66
CA ASP A 82 8.44 -3.67 -16.69
C ASP A 82 7.69 -2.36 -16.39
N VAL A 83 7.30 -2.14 -15.14
CA VAL A 83 6.63 -0.91 -14.69
C VAL A 83 7.54 0.30 -14.90
N LEU A 84 8.82 0.21 -14.52
CA LEU A 84 9.78 1.30 -14.66
C LEU A 84 10.16 1.56 -16.12
N LYS A 85 10.12 0.55 -16.97
CA LYS A 85 10.32 0.70 -18.41
C LYS A 85 9.17 1.51 -19.03
N ALA A 86 7.93 1.25 -18.58
CA ALA A 86 6.75 1.97 -19.07
C ALA A 86 6.60 3.36 -18.42
N TYR A 87 6.97 3.50 -17.15
CA TYR A 87 6.78 4.71 -16.34
C TYR A 87 8.05 5.07 -15.57
N PRO A 88 9.14 5.47 -16.26
CA PRO A 88 10.42 5.74 -15.60
C PRO A 88 10.37 6.89 -14.61
N SER A 89 9.42 7.82 -14.76
CA SER A 89 9.25 8.96 -13.85
C SER A 89 8.66 8.59 -12.49
N MET A 90 8.25 7.33 -12.28
CA MET A 90 7.86 6.86 -10.94
C MET A 90 9.04 6.84 -9.97
N VAL A 91 10.27 6.68 -10.47
CA VAL A 91 11.47 6.80 -9.63
C VAL A 91 11.94 8.24 -9.64
N ARG A 92 12.15 8.79 -8.46
CA ARG A 92 12.67 10.15 -8.26
C ARG A 92 14.12 10.10 -7.80
N GLU A 93 15.01 10.70 -8.55
CA GLU A 93 16.45 10.72 -8.28
C GLU A 93 16.81 11.41 -6.95
N ASP A 94 15.95 12.33 -6.48
CA ASP A 94 16.14 13.08 -5.25
C ASP A 94 15.72 12.30 -3.98
N ARG A 95 15.21 11.09 -4.12
CA ARG A 95 14.77 10.25 -2.99
C ARG A 95 15.67 9.06 -2.78
N LYS A 96 16.03 8.82 -1.53
CA LYS A 96 16.79 7.63 -1.13
C LYS A 96 15.97 6.34 -1.29
N TYR A 97 14.70 6.41 -0.91
CA TYR A 97 13.76 5.31 -1.06
C TYR A 97 12.56 5.78 -1.88
N ASP A 98 12.10 4.95 -2.78
CA ASP A 98 10.94 5.24 -3.62
C ASP A 98 10.06 4.00 -3.69
N ALA A 99 9.02 3.98 -2.83
CA ALA A 99 8.14 2.84 -2.68
C ALA A 99 7.08 2.73 -3.78
N ASP A 100 6.76 3.82 -4.47
CA ASP A 100 5.63 3.88 -5.40
C ASP A 100 5.64 2.74 -6.43
N PRO A 101 6.74 2.49 -7.17
CA PRO A 101 6.74 1.40 -8.13
C PRO A 101 6.67 0.02 -7.48
N TRP A 102 7.15 -0.14 -6.26
CA TRP A 102 7.05 -1.38 -5.50
C TRP A 102 5.62 -1.67 -5.07
N VAL A 103 4.83 -0.65 -4.74
CA VAL A 103 3.40 -0.80 -4.43
C VAL A 103 2.66 -1.37 -5.65
N ILE A 104 2.94 -0.83 -6.83
CA ILE A 104 2.36 -1.32 -8.08
C ILE A 104 2.81 -2.75 -8.38
N ALA A 105 4.10 -3.05 -8.21
CA ALA A 105 4.64 -4.38 -8.48
C ALA A 105 4.01 -5.43 -7.57
N LEU A 106 3.88 -5.14 -6.28
CA LEU A 106 3.25 -6.05 -5.32
C LEU A 106 1.77 -6.27 -5.68
N ALA A 107 1.03 -5.22 -5.99
CA ALA A 107 -0.37 -5.33 -6.38
C ALA A 107 -0.53 -6.19 -7.64
N LYS A 108 0.30 -5.98 -8.65
CA LYS A 108 0.27 -6.77 -9.89
C LYS A 108 0.58 -8.24 -9.63
N GLU A 109 1.56 -8.55 -8.80
CA GLU A 109 1.88 -9.93 -8.45
C GLU A 109 0.70 -10.60 -7.74
N MET A 110 0.11 -9.91 -6.76
CA MET A 110 -1.03 -10.46 -6.01
C MET A 110 -2.25 -10.68 -6.89
N ILE A 111 -2.53 -9.79 -7.83
CA ILE A 111 -3.64 -9.94 -8.79
C ILE A 111 -3.42 -11.15 -9.70
N ALA A 112 -2.19 -11.39 -10.10
CA ALA A 112 -1.84 -12.50 -10.99
C ALA A 112 -1.72 -13.86 -10.27
N ASP A 113 -1.89 -13.90 -8.94
CA ASP A 113 -1.76 -15.13 -8.16
C ASP A 113 -2.82 -16.16 -8.61
N PRO A 114 -2.42 -17.36 -9.05
CA PRO A 114 -3.36 -18.41 -9.49
C PRO A 114 -4.37 -18.84 -8.43
N GLN A 115 -4.05 -18.68 -7.14
CA GLN A 115 -4.97 -19.02 -6.05
C GLN A 115 -6.24 -18.16 -6.04
N GLN A 116 -6.23 -17.02 -6.70
CA GLN A 116 -7.41 -16.17 -6.85
C GLN A 116 -8.53 -16.82 -7.67
N THR A 117 -8.22 -17.80 -8.48
CA THR A 117 -9.23 -18.52 -9.29
C THR A 117 -10.20 -19.33 -8.44
N LEU A 118 -9.82 -19.67 -7.20
CA LEU A 118 -10.63 -20.48 -6.28
C LEU A 118 -11.53 -19.63 -5.38
N THR A 119 -11.14 -18.39 -5.11
CA THR A 119 -11.91 -17.45 -4.28
C THR A 119 -11.83 -16.06 -4.91
N SER A 120 -12.95 -15.32 -4.87
CA SER A 120 -12.98 -13.96 -5.37
C SER A 120 -12.28 -13.05 -4.36
N ILE A 121 -11.00 -12.73 -4.60
CA ILE A 121 -10.22 -11.81 -3.79
C ILE A 121 -10.00 -10.52 -4.57
N LYS A 122 -10.47 -9.41 -4.02
CA LYS A 122 -10.26 -8.10 -4.60
C LYS A 122 -8.97 -7.50 -4.04
N ARG A 123 -8.08 -7.04 -4.91
CA ARG A 123 -6.81 -6.41 -4.53
C ARG A 123 -6.94 -4.91 -4.75
N ILE A 124 -6.76 -4.11 -3.71
CA ILE A 124 -7.01 -2.68 -3.73
C ILE A 124 -5.78 -1.96 -3.18
N VAL A 125 -5.25 -1.01 -3.96
CA VAL A 125 -4.17 -0.13 -3.50
C VAL A 125 -4.77 1.01 -2.69
N VAL A 126 -4.19 1.30 -1.53
CA VAL A 126 -4.62 2.41 -0.67
C VAL A 126 -3.53 3.49 -0.69
N THR A 127 -3.88 4.66 -1.19
CA THR A 127 -2.97 5.80 -1.34
C THR A 127 -3.71 7.11 -1.10
N GLU A 128 -3.01 8.10 -0.52
CA GLU A 128 -3.52 9.47 -0.41
C GLU A 128 -3.17 10.31 -1.62
N GLU A 129 -2.38 9.78 -2.55
CA GLU A 129 -2.13 10.47 -3.82
C GLU A 129 -3.42 10.59 -4.62
N LYS A 130 -3.59 11.72 -5.31
CA LYS A 130 -4.77 11.99 -6.12
C LYS A 130 -4.42 11.94 -7.61
N LEU A 131 -5.38 11.46 -8.41
CA LEU A 131 -5.27 11.53 -9.86
C LEU A 131 -5.30 13.00 -10.29
N ARG A 132 -4.26 13.44 -10.99
CA ARG A 132 -4.12 14.82 -11.49
C ARG A 132 -3.72 14.79 -12.95
N GLY A 133 -4.72 14.74 -13.82
CA GLY A 133 -4.50 14.64 -15.26
C GLY A 133 -3.70 13.39 -15.61
N GLU A 134 -2.63 13.58 -16.38
CA GLU A 134 -1.75 12.50 -16.84
C GLU A 134 -0.46 12.36 -16.01
N ARG A 135 -0.40 12.96 -14.82
CA ARG A 135 0.76 12.83 -13.95
C ARG A 135 0.97 11.37 -13.54
N VAL A 136 2.20 10.89 -13.72
CA VAL A 136 2.58 9.51 -13.44
C VAL A 136 2.77 9.33 -11.93
N ARG A 137 1.65 9.06 -11.25
CA ARG A 137 1.57 8.76 -9.82
C ARG A 137 0.82 7.46 -9.64
N ILE A 138 0.74 6.96 -8.41
CA ILE A 138 0.08 5.68 -8.11
C ILE A 138 -1.33 5.59 -8.72
N PRO A 139 -2.26 6.57 -8.52
CA PRO A 139 -3.61 6.43 -9.09
C PRO A 139 -3.64 6.33 -10.62
N TYR A 140 -2.79 7.10 -11.29
CA TYR A 140 -2.70 7.05 -12.76
C TYR A 140 -2.21 5.68 -13.24
N VAL A 141 -1.14 5.17 -12.64
CA VAL A 141 -0.55 3.88 -13.02
C VAL A 141 -1.50 2.73 -12.67
N CYS A 142 -2.18 2.79 -11.52
CA CYS A 142 -3.22 1.83 -11.17
C CYS A 142 -4.31 1.78 -12.24
N GLN A 143 -4.78 2.94 -12.68
CA GLN A 143 -5.80 3.03 -13.73
C GLN A 143 -5.34 2.35 -15.03
N LYS A 144 -4.09 2.56 -15.42
CA LYS A 144 -3.51 1.95 -16.63
C LYS A 144 -3.40 0.43 -16.55
N TYR A 145 -3.21 -0.11 -15.36
CA TYR A 145 -3.09 -1.55 -15.12
C TYR A 145 -4.38 -2.19 -14.60
N ASN A 146 -5.50 -1.45 -14.59
CA ASN A 146 -6.80 -1.92 -14.06
C ASN A 146 -6.71 -2.38 -12.60
N ILE A 147 -5.93 -1.66 -11.79
CA ILE A 147 -5.81 -1.88 -10.36
C ILE A 147 -6.71 -0.85 -9.65
N ASP A 148 -7.60 -1.32 -8.78
CA ASP A 148 -8.42 -0.41 -7.96
C ASP A 148 -7.53 0.36 -6.99
N SER A 149 -7.73 1.66 -6.86
CA SER A 149 -7.06 2.50 -5.87
C SER A 149 -8.07 3.35 -5.12
N ILE A 150 -7.91 3.44 -3.81
CA ILE A 150 -8.80 4.17 -2.90
C ILE A 150 -7.96 4.94 -1.89
N ASP A 151 -8.58 5.90 -1.19
CA ASP A 151 -7.96 6.54 -0.04
C ASP A 151 -8.29 5.81 1.27
N ILE A 152 -7.69 6.25 2.37
CA ILE A 152 -7.83 5.60 3.66
C ILE A 152 -9.25 5.66 4.19
N ILE A 153 -9.97 6.75 3.95
CA ILE A 153 -11.35 6.93 4.41
C ILE A 153 -12.29 5.97 3.65
N GLU A 154 -12.07 5.80 2.37
CA GLU A 154 -12.83 4.84 1.57
C GLU A 154 -12.60 3.41 2.08
N MET A 155 -11.35 3.06 2.47
CA MET A 155 -11.05 1.78 3.08
C MET A 155 -11.85 1.59 4.38
N PHE A 156 -11.91 2.61 5.25
CA PHE A 156 -12.69 2.55 6.49
C PHE A 156 -14.18 2.34 6.22
N ARG A 157 -14.74 2.98 5.20
CA ARG A 157 -16.13 2.78 4.80
C ARG A 157 -16.39 1.36 4.33
N ILE A 158 -15.50 0.80 3.52
CA ILE A 158 -15.61 -0.59 3.04
C ILE A 158 -15.59 -1.56 4.22
N GLU A 159 -14.69 -1.34 5.20
CA GLU A 159 -14.57 -2.18 6.39
C GLU A 159 -15.68 -1.93 7.42
N GLY A 160 -16.48 -0.88 7.24
CA GLY A 160 -17.56 -0.53 8.16
C GLY A 160 -17.06 0.05 9.50
N TRP A 161 -15.86 0.60 9.51
CA TRP A 161 -15.28 1.15 10.75
C TRP A 161 -15.88 2.51 11.09
N LYS A 162 -16.20 2.68 12.36
CA LYS A 162 -16.68 3.95 12.95
C LYS A 162 -15.95 4.16 14.26
N PHE A 163 -15.51 5.38 14.48
CA PHE A 163 -14.78 5.77 15.70
C PHE A 163 -15.45 6.95 16.39
#